data_9a81b2407279135e04cbf45c0fccacc0
#
_entry.id   9a81b2407279135e04cbf45c0fccacc0
#
_cell.length_a   1.000
_cell.length_b   1.000
_cell.length_c   1.000
_cell.angle_alpha   90.00
_cell.angle_beta   90.00
_cell.angle_gamma   90.00
#
_symmetry.space_group_name_H-M   'P 1'
#
loop_
_entity.id
_entity.type
_entity.pdbx_description
1 polymer ?
#
loop_
_entity_poly.entity_id
_entity_poly.type
_entity_poly.pdbx_seq_one_letter_code
_entity_poly.pdbx_strand_id
1 'polypeptide(L)'
;MLKVLLVDDEPFILQGIKVIIDWEKEGFEIAATAENGLEALEYLKKEKVDLIIADIRMPGMTGLELLEQIRREEISDAYFVILSGYAEFDYARRAMQNKCTEYLLKPVDRETLLKLLHKVRALSDRERQESKAHEEMEHAYFSRHLISLIHGKYDDVNLNYVKKHMKDTQGIRYVEIQKEQPNNLEEQSDKDLRNFQRELYDCCREFLKEDAKHCVFDVSA
;
A
#
# COMPACT_ATOMS: atom_id res chain seq x y z
N MET A 1 2.82 -2.99 -10.90
CA MET A 1 3.76 -1.93 -11.30
C MET A 1 3.37 -0.67 -10.57
N LEU A 2 4.35 0.16 -10.20
CA LEU A 2 4.11 1.45 -9.56
C LEU A 2 3.81 2.50 -10.63
N LYS A 3 2.73 3.26 -10.47
CA LYS A 3 2.28 4.29 -11.41
C LYS A 3 3.02 5.60 -11.20
N VAL A 4 3.51 6.20 -12.27
CA VAL A 4 4.29 7.45 -12.24
C VAL A 4 3.56 8.55 -12.98
N LEU A 5 3.50 9.74 -12.38
CA LEU A 5 3.11 10.99 -13.02
C LEU A 5 4.36 11.85 -13.24
N LEU A 6 4.63 12.24 -14.48
CA LEU A 6 5.69 13.18 -14.82
C LEU A 6 5.09 14.56 -15.05
N VAL A 7 5.68 15.60 -14.46
CA VAL A 7 5.17 16.98 -14.54
C VAL A 7 6.30 17.93 -14.90
N ASP A 8 6.26 18.51 -16.07
CA ASP A 8 7.29 19.46 -16.56
C ASP A 8 6.69 20.28 -17.70
N ASP A 9 6.87 21.58 -17.71
CA ASP A 9 6.36 22.47 -18.77
C ASP A 9 7.17 22.40 -20.07
N GLU A 10 8.32 21.70 -20.04
CA GLU A 10 9.14 21.45 -21.21
C GLU A 10 8.88 20.04 -21.79
N PRO A 11 8.15 19.92 -22.94
CA PRO A 11 7.83 18.62 -23.54
C PRO A 11 9.06 17.77 -23.88
N PHE A 12 10.20 18.41 -24.21
CA PHE A 12 11.45 17.71 -24.49
C PHE A 12 12.05 17.04 -23.25
N ILE A 13 11.89 17.65 -22.08
CA ILE A 13 12.33 17.06 -20.80
C ILE A 13 11.47 15.84 -20.49
N LEU A 14 10.14 15.93 -20.62
CA LEU A 14 9.24 14.80 -20.46
C LEU A 14 9.59 13.64 -21.38
N GLN A 15 9.86 13.92 -22.67
CA GLN A 15 10.28 12.88 -23.62
C GLN A 15 11.64 12.29 -23.25
N GLY A 16 12.61 13.11 -22.85
CA GLY A 16 13.92 12.66 -22.39
C GLY A 16 13.82 11.69 -21.21
N ILE A 17 13.03 12.04 -20.20
CA ILE A 17 12.82 11.21 -19.01
C ILE A 17 12.12 9.89 -19.37
N LYS A 18 11.15 9.91 -20.29
CA LYS A 18 10.45 8.70 -20.74
C LYS A 18 11.37 7.66 -21.40
N VAL A 19 12.39 8.11 -22.14
CA VAL A 19 13.23 7.21 -22.93
C VAL A 19 14.58 6.89 -22.30
N ILE A 20 14.98 7.59 -21.22
CA ILE A 20 16.32 7.44 -20.60
C ILE A 20 16.51 6.08 -19.93
N ILE A 21 15.40 5.44 -19.53
CA ILE A 21 15.37 4.10 -18.92
C ILE A 21 14.21 3.28 -19.48
N ASP A 22 14.23 1.97 -19.22
CA ASP A 22 13.12 1.05 -19.44
C ASP A 22 12.30 0.95 -18.15
N TRP A 23 11.27 1.76 -18.03
CA TRP A 23 10.43 1.89 -16.82
C TRP A 23 9.79 0.58 -16.41
N GLU A 24 9.32 -0.23 -17.38
CA GLU A 24 8.66 -1.51 -17.10
C GLU A 24 9.61 -2.51 -16.46
N LYS A 25 10.86 -2.58 -16.94
CA LYS A 25 11.89 -3.45 -16.34
C LYS A 25 12.19 -3.05 -14.89
N GLU A 26 12.12 -1.75 -14.59
CA GLU A 26 12.30 -1.25 -13.22
C GLU A 26 11.04 -1.41 -12.35
N GLY A 27 9.94 -1.89 -12.93
CA GLY A 27 8.67 -2.15 -12.22
C GLY A 27 7.78 -0.91 -12.07
N PHE A 28 7.97 0.07 -12.94
CA PHE A 28 7.18 1.31 -12.99
C PHE A 28 6.45 1.45 -14.32
N GLU A 29 5.34 2.22 -14.30
CA GLU A 29 4.55 2.56 -15.47
C GLU A 29 4.29 4.07 -15.46
N ILE A 30 4.59 4.76 -16.56
CA ILE A 30 4.22 6.17 -16.71
C ILE A 30 2.73 6.24 -17.03
N ALA A 31 1.92 6.52 -16.01
CA ALA A 31 0.47 6.58 -16.11
C ALA A 31 -0.02 7.84 -16.83
N ALA A 32 0.67 8.97 -16.62
CA ALA A 32 0.34 10.23 -17.27
C ALA A 32 1.54 11.21 -17.28
N THR A 33 1.38 12.26 -18.07
CA THR A 33 2.24 13.45 -18.03
C THR A 33 1.37 14.69 -17.94
N ALA A 34 1.85 15.73 -17.26
CA ALA A 34 1.21 17.03 -17.15
C ALA A 34 2.22 18.13 -17.46
N GLU A 35 1.76 19.22 -18.05
CA GLU A 35 2.62 20.36 -18.45
C GLU A 35 2.70 21.45 -17.38
N ASN A 36 1.94 21.32 -16.28
CA ASN A 36 1.96 22.26 -15.16
C ASN A 36 1.33 21.63 -13.90
N GLY A 37 1.49 22.31 -12.77
CA GLY A 37 0.97 21.84 -11.50
C GLY A 37 -0.56 21.78 -11.41
N LEU A 38 -1.29 22.63 -12.13
CA LEU A 38 -2.76 22.62 -12.12
C LEU A 38 -3.30 21.39 -12.82
N GLU A 39 -2.75 21.04 -13.98
CA GLU A 39 -3.10 19.84 -14.73
C GLU A 39 -2.78 18.58 -13.92
N ALA A 40 -1.60 18.54 -13.30
CA ALA A 40 -1.21 17.46 -12.39
C ALA A 40 -2.19 17.32 -11.23
N LEU A 41 -2.61 18.42 -10.61
CA LEU A 41 -3.56 18.44 -9.51
C LEU A 41 -4.94 17.89 -9.93
N GLU A 42 -5.43 18.28 -11.11
CA GLU A 42 -6.69 17.77 -11.65
C GLU A 42 -6.64 16.25 -11.93
N TYR A 43 -5.50 15.78 -12.44
CA TYR A 43 -5.27 14.34 -12.63
C TYR A 43 -5.28 13.58 -11.31
N LEU A 44 -4.56 14.07 -10.30
CA LEU A 44 -4.43 13.45 -8.98
C LEU A 44 -5.75 13.39 -8.19
N LYS A 45 -6.70 14.29 -8.47
CA LYS A 45 -8.06 14.23 -7.90
C LYS A 45 -8.89 13.07 -8.45
N LYS A 46 -8.54 12.54 -9.63
CA LYS A 46 -9.30 11.49 -10.33
C LYS A 46 -8.60 10.13 -10.27
N GLU A 47 -7.28 10.15 -10.33
CA GLU A 47 -6.45 8.95 -10.49
C GLU A 47 -5.37 8.89 -9.41
N LYS A 48 -5.11 7.70 -8.91
CA LYS A 48 -4.03 7.45 -7.95
C LYS A 48 -2.74 7.11 -8.68
N VAL A 49 -1.65 7.68 -8.19
CA VAL A 49 -0.28 7.33 -8.61
C VAL A 49 0.57 7.03 -7.38
N ASP A 50 1.67 6.32 -7.60
CA ASP A 50 2.61 5.94 -6.53
C ASP A 50 3.80 6.89 -6.45
N LEU A 51 4.19 7.50 -7.59
CA LEU A 51 5.33 8.41 -7.70
C LEU A 51 4.97 9.62 -8.56
N ILE A 52 5.33 10.80 -8.11
CA ILE A 52 5.24 12.06 -8.85
C ILE A 52 6.67 12.60 -9.01
N ILE A 53 7.07 12.88 -10.25
CA ILE A 53 8.33 13.55 -10.56
C ILE A 53 7.96 14.87 -11.22
N ALA A 54 8.20 16.00 -10.54
CA ALA A 54 7.76 17.30 -10.96
C ALA A 54 8.91 18.30 -11.06
N ASP A 55 8.92 19.09 -12.13
CA ASP A 55 9.77 20.27 -12.19
C ASP A 55 9.35 21.28 -11.12
N ILE A 56 10.33 22.03 -10.60
CA ILE A 56 10.04 23.04 -9.58
C ILE A 56 9.40 24.29 -10.17
N ARG A 57 9.86 24.72 -11.36
CA ARG A 57 9.44 25.98 -11.98
C ARG A 57 8.56 25.73 -13.19
N MET A 58 7.27 25.85 -12.99
CA MET A 58 6.27 25.72 -14.05
C MET A 58 5.30 26.92 -14.02
N PRO A 59 4.70 27.29 -15.17
CA PRO A 59 3.71 28.36 -15.21
C PRO A 59 2.44 27.99 -14.43
N GLY A 60 1.84 28.98 -13.81
CA GLY A 60 0.58 28.86 -13.08
C GLY A 60 0.72 28.25 -11.69
N MET A 61 1.23 27.05 -11.57
CA MET A 61 1.49 26.35 -10.30
C MET A 61 2.84 25.65 -10.37
N THR A 62 3.72 25.99 -9.45
CA THR A 62 5.04 25.37 -9.29
C THR A 62 4.93 23.94 -8.74
N GLY A 63 5.95 23.11 -8.97
CA GLY A 63 6.00 21.76 -8.38
C GLY A 63 6.01 21.77 -6.85
N LEU A 64 6.56 22.83 -6.25
CA LEU A 64 6.54 22.97 -4.79
C LEU A 64 5.15 23.34 -4.26
N GLU A 65 4.42 24.24 -4.94
CA GLU A 65 3.04 24.58 -4.61
C GLU A 65 2.11 23.37 -4.81
N LEU A 66 2.34 22.59 -5.87
CA LEU A 66 1.63 21.31 -6.09
C LEU A 66 1.85 20.35 -4.90
N LEU A 67 3.10 20.13 -4.48
CA LEU A 67 3.42 19.29 -3.32
C LEU A 67 2.72 19.79 -2.05
N GLU A 68 2.83 21.09 -1.76
CA GLU A 68 2.19 21.71 -0.59
C GLU A 68 0.67 21.52 -0.60
N GLN A 69 0.05 21.70 -1.76
CA GLN A 69 -1.40 21.56 -1.89
C GLN A 69 -1.87 20.13 -1.75
N ILE A 70 -1.25 19.17 -2.42
CA ILE A 70 -1.68 17.75 -2.33
C ILE A 70 -1.51 17.18 -0.92
N ARG A 71 -0.51 17.64 -0.15
CA ARG A 71 -0.32 17.22 1.24
C ARG A 71 -1.30 17.90 2.18
N ARG A 72 -1.54 19.21 2.02
CA ARG A 72 -2.49 19.96 2.85
C ARG A 72 -3.93 19.50 2.67
N GLU A 73 -4.32 19.16 1.45
CA GLU A 73 -5.68 18.73 1.11
C GLU A 73 -5.85 17.20 1.13
N GLU A 74 -4.81 16.46 1.52
CA GLU A 74 -4.80 14.98 1.59
C GLU A 74 -5.23 14.31 0.27
N ILE A 75 -4.87 14.93 -0.88
CA ILE A 75 -5.25 14.44 -2.21
C ILE A 75 -4.43 13.20 -2.58
N SER A 76 -3.14 13.17 -2.22
CA SER A 76 -2.24 12.08 -2.57
C SER A 76 -1.10 11.93 -1.57
N ASP A 77 -0.81 10.69 -1.19
CA ASP A 77 0.36 10.29 -0.39
C ASP A 77 1.51 9.77 -1.25
N ALA A 78 1.42 9.88 -2.58
CA ALA A 78 2.45 9.42 -3.51
C ALA A 78 3.84 9.95 -3.14
N TYR A 79 4.87 9.16 -3.39
CA TYR A 79 6.25 9.62 -3.32
C TYR A 79 6.41 10.82 -4.23
N PHE A 80 7.00 11.90 -3.73
CA PHE A 80 7.13 13.14 -4.50
C PHE A 80 8.59 13.49 -4.68
N VAL A 81 9.00 13.69 -5.92
CA VAL A 81 10.35 14.06 -6.32
C VAL A 81 10.31 15.38 -7.05
N ILE A 82 11.15 16.30 -6.62
CA ILE A 82 11.31 17.60 -7.28
C ILE A 82 12.56 17.56 -8.17
N LEU A 83 12.40 17.98 -9.41
CA LEU A 83 13.48 18.28 -10.32
C LEU A 83 13.74 19.79 -10.33
N SER A 84 14.98 20.20 -10.26
CA SER A 84 15.35 21.64 -10.28
C SER A 84 16.60 21.89 -11.11
N GLY A 85 16.58 22.94 -11.90
CA GLY A 85 17.77 23.44 -12.57
C GLY A 85 18.73 24.23 -11.67
N TYR A 86 18.35 24.46 -10.41
CA TYR A 86 19.09 25.32 -9.49
C TYR A 86 19.21 24.69 -8.11
N ALA A 87 20.40 24.80 -7.52
CA ALA A 87 20.67 24.37 -6.15
C ALA A 87 20.21 25.45 -5.14
N GLU A 88 18.91 25.76 -5.12
CA GLU A 88 18.38 26.76 -4.16
C GLU A 88 18.02 26.11 -2.84
N PHE A 89 18.71 26.49 -1.79
CA PHE A 89 18.54 25.93 -0.45
C PHE A 89 17.11 26.09 0.10
N ASP A 90 16.47 27.24 -0.19
CA ASP A 90 15.12 27.51 0.32
C ASP A 90 14.07 26.60 -0.30
N TYR A 91 14.18 26.26 -1.59
CA TYR A 91 13.28 25.30 -2.22
C TYR A 91 13.47 23.89 -1.66
N ALA A 92 14.72 23.46 -1.50
CA ALA A 92 15.00 22.14 -0.91
C ALA A 92 14.46 22.04 0.53
N ARG A 93 14.63 23.08 1.34
CA ARG A 93 14.10 23.13 2.71
C ARG A 93 12.58 23.03 2.74
N ARG A 94 11.86 23.82 1.92
CA ARG A 94 10.39 23.77 1.82
C ARG A 94 9.90 22.42 1.32
N ALA A 95 10.57 21.84 0.33
CA ALA A 95 10.26 20.51 -0.18
C ALA A 95 10.33 19.45 0.93
N MET A 96 11.42 19.44 1.71
CA MET A 96 11.60 18.50 2.82
C MET A 96 10.56 18.68 3.93
N GLN A 97 10.17 19.92 4.25
CA GLN A 97 9.11 20.22 5.23
C GLN A 97 7.75 19.63 4.80
N ASN A 98 7.50 19.52 3.49
CA ASN A 98 6.29 18.96 2.92
C ASN A 98 6.41 17.49 2.50
N LYS A 99 7.34 16.75 3.11
CA LYS A 99 7.56 15.32 2.88
C LYS A 99 7.90 14.98 1.43
N CYS A 100 8.75 15.79 0.78
CA CYS A 100 9.38 15.44 -0.48
C CYS A 100 10.28 14.21 -0.27
N THR A 101 10.17 13.23 -1.14
CA THR A 101 10.97 11.99 -1.06
C THR A 101 12.41 12.22 -1.50
N GLU A 102 12.60 13.07 -2.52
CA GLU A 102 13.91 13.39 -3.06
C GLU A 102 13.87 14.74 -3.79
N TYR A 103 15.03 15.43 -3.81
CA TYR A 103 15.25 16.66 -4.56
C TYR A 103 16.44 16.45 -5.48
N LEU A 104 16.23 16.47 -6.79
CA LEU A 104 17.24 16.18 -7.80
C LEU A 104 17.56 17.42 -8.63
N LEU A 105 18.84 17.58 -8.96
CA LEU A 105 19.29 18.64 -9.86
C LEU A 105 19.24 18.17 -11.31
N LYS A 106 18.72 19.02 -12.19
CA LYS A 106 18.82 18.84 -13.65
C LYS A 106 20.24 19.15 -14.12
N PRO A 107 20.80 18.45 -15.11
CA PRO A 107 20.17 17.37 -15.86
C PRO A 107 20.15 16.05 -15.09
N VAL A 108 19.03 15.35 -15.14
CA VAL A 108 18.91 14.02 -14.51
C VAL A 108 19.49 12.98 -15.46
N ASP A 109 20.53 12.30 -15.04
CA ASP A 109 21.12 11.21 -15.79
C ASP A 109 20.44 9.87 -15.47
N ARG A 110 20.74 8.87 -16.30
CA ARG A 110 20.20 7.51 -16.17
C ARG A 110 20.49 6.90 -14.80
N GLU A 111 21.70 7.08 -14.28
CA GLU A 111 22.13 6.45 -13.02
C GLU A 111 21.39 7.06 -11.83
N THR A 112 21.26 8.37 -11.80
CA THR A 112 20.51 9.12 -10.78
C THR A 112 19.03 8.71 -10.76
N LEU A 113 18.42 8.58 -11.94
CA LEU A 113 17.03 8.15 -12.05
C LEU A 113 16.84 6.71 -11.58
N LEU A 114 17.71 5.79 -11.95
CA LEU A 114 17.68 4.40 -11.47
C LEU A 114 17.82 4.31 -9.94
N LYS A 115 18.77 5.05 -9.36
CA LYS A 115 18.91 5.11 -7.88
C LYS A 115 17.63 5.60 -7.20
N LEU A 116 17.00 6.62 -7.75
CA LEU A 116 15.72 7.12 -7.27
C LEU A 116 14.64 6.04 -7.30
N LEU A 117 14.46 5.37 -8.45
CA LEU A 117 13.43 4.34 -8.61
C LEU A 117 13.65 3.16 -7.66
N HIS A 118 14.89 2.70 -7.51
CA HIS A 118 15.23 1.65 -6.55
C HIS A 118 14.91 2.07 -5.10
N LYS A 119 15.19 3.32 -4.73
CA LYS A 119 14.83 3.88 -3.43
C LYS A 119 13.32 3.88 -3.20
N VAL A 120 12.55 4.39 -4.16
CA VAL A 120 11.08 4.45 -4.09
C VAL A 120 10.49 3.04 -4.00
N ARG A 121 11.00 2.10 -4.80
CA ARG A 121 10.55 0.71 -4.75
C ARG A 121 10.80 0.07 -3.38
N ALA A 122 11.99 0.25 -2.81
CA ALA A 122 12.33 -0.27 -1.49
C ALA A 122 11.42 0.31 -0.40
N LEU A 123 11.07 1.61 -0.46
CA LEU A 123 10.14 2.26 0.46
C LEU A 123 8.73 1.66 0.30
N SER A 124 8.24 1.53 -0.92
CA SER A 124 6.91 0.95 -1.21
C SER A 124 6.79 -0.51 -0.76
N ASP A 125 7.83 -1.32 -1.00
CA ASP A 125 7.84 -2.72 -0.58
C ASP A 125 7.83 -2.84 0.96
N ARG A 126 8.56 -1.96 1.64
CA ARG A 126 8.58 -1.89 3.11
C ARG A 126 7.21 -1.50 3.67
N GLU A 127 6.58 -0.45 3.16
CA GLU A 127 5.26 -0.01 3.59
C GLU A 127 4.20 -1.11 3.38
N ARG A 128 4.26 -1.83 2.26
CA ARG A 128 3.39 -2.98 1.99
C ARG A 128 3.60 -4.12 2.97
N GLN A 129 4.86 -4.39 3.35
CA GLN A 129 5.16 -5.43 4.34
C GLN A 129 4.67 -5.03 5.73
N GLU A 130 4.88 -3.78 6.14
CA GLU A 130 4.42 -3.25 7.43
C GLU A 130 2.88 -3.26 7.50
N SER A 131 2.18 -2.87 6.43
CA SER A 131 0.71 -2.93 6.36
C SER A 131 0.18 -4.35 6.44
N LYS A 132 0.78 -5.31 5.72
CA LYS A 132 0.40 -6.72 5.80
C LYS A 132 0.62 -7.30 7.19
N ALA A 133 1.77 -7.02 7.80
CA ALA A 133 2.06 -7.50 9.15
C ALA A 133 1.08 -6.91 10.17
N HIS A 134 0.66 -5.66 9.99
CA HIS A 134 -0.36 -5.02 10.84
C HIS A 134 -1.73 -5.67 10.67
N GLU A 135 -2.17 -5.91 9.43
CA GLU A 135 -3.42 -6.61 9.11
C GLU A 135 -3.44 -8.03 9.70
N GLU A 136 -2.34 -8.78 9.53
CA GLU A 136 -2.20 -10.13 10.09
C GLU A 136 -2.27 -10.13 11.63
N MET A 137 -1.63 -9.14 12.25
CA MET A 137 -1.67 -8.99 13.71
C MET A 137 -3.08 -8.61 14.19
N GLU A 138 -3.75 -7.66 13.55
CA GLU A 138 -5.14 -7.30 13.89
C GLU A 138 -6.08 -8.52 13.74
N HIS A 139 -5.92 -9.28 12.66
CA HIS A 139 -6.68 -10.51 12.44
C HIS A 139 -6.43 -11.55 13.53
N ALA A 140 -5.18 -11.77 13.91
CA ALA A 140 -4.84 -12.69 15.01
C ALA A 140 -5.44 -12.25 16.35
N TYR A 141 -5.41 -10.96 16.65
CA TYR A 141 -6.04 -10.39 17.85
C TYR A 141 -7.56 -10.61 17.83
N PHE A 142 -8.20 -10.28 16.70
CA PHE A 142 -9.65 -10.49 16.55
C PHE A 142 -10.03 -11.96 16.73
N SER A 143 -9.32 -12.88 16.07
CA SER A 143 -9.54 -14.32 16.18
C SER A 143 -9.42 -14.80 17.62
N ARG A 144 -8.39 -14.35 18.35
CA ARG A 144 -8.18 -14.71 19.76
C ARG A 144 -9.35 -14.31 20.66
N HIS A 145 -9.86 -13.07 20.50
CA HIS A 145 -11.01 -12.61 21.29
C HIS A 145 -12.28 -13.34 20.92
N LEU A 146 -12.48 -13.64 19.63
CA LEU A 146 -13.63 -14.41 19.16
C LEU A 146 -13.63 -15.85 19.69
N ILE A 147 -12.49 -16.53 19.62
CA ILE A 147 -12.30 -17.88 20.18
C ILE A 147 -12.58 -17.87 21.68
N SER A 148 -12.11 -16.86 22.41
CA SER A 148 -12.38 -16.73 23.85
C SER A 148 -13.88 -16.64 24.15
N LEU A 149 -14.65 -15.92 23.34
CA LEU A 149 -16.10 -15.85 23.47
C LEU A 149 -16.77 -17.18 23.16
N ILE A 150 -16.33 -17.91 22.11
CA ILE A 150 -16.87 -19.23 21.75
C ILE A 150 -16.66 -20.23 22.90
N HIS A 151 -15.50 -20.17 23.57
CA HIS A 151 -15.21 -21.00 24.74
C HIS A 151 -15.84 -20.49 26.05
N GLY A 152 -16.79 -19.56 25.98
CA GLY A 152 -17.58 -19.14 27.14
C GLY A 152 -16.90 -18.09 28.03
N LYS A 153 -15.82 -17.47 27.60
CA LYS A 153 -15.18 -16.36 28.32
C LYS A 153 -15.82 -15.02 27.95
N TYR A 154 -17.01 -14.78 28.48
CA TYR A 154 -17.82 -13.58 28.22
C TYR A 154 -17.41 -12.42 29.13
N ASP A 155 -16.14 -11.98 29.07
CA ASP A 155 -15.71 -10.77 29.75
C ASP A 155 -15.93 -9.52 28.87
N ASP A 156 -15.96 -8.36 29.53
CA ASP A 156 -16.21 -7.08 28.85
C ASP A 156 -15.11 -6.73 27.84
N VAL A 157 -13.90 -7.23 28.04
CA VAL A 157 -12.76 -6.97 27.13
C VAL A 157 -12.98 -7.67 25.79
N ASN A 158 -13.27 -8.99 25.83
CA ASN A 158 -13.54 -9.78 24.65
C ASN A 158 -14.78 -9.27 23.90
N LEU A 159 -15.89 -9.03 24.63
CA LEU A 159 -17.13 -8.53 24.06
C LEU A 159 -16.98 -7.15 23.39
N ASN A 160 -16.34 -6.21 24.05
CA ASN A 160 -16.18 -4.85 23.52
C ASN A 160 -15.24 -4.83 22.32
N TYR A 161 -14.17 -5.65 22.36
CA TYR A 161 -13.24 -5.75 21.23
C TYR A 161 -13.93 -6.30 19.99
N VAL A 162 -14.64 -7.43 20.11
CA VAL A 162 -15.36 -8.06 18.99
C VAL A 162 -16.46 -7.12 18.46
N LYS A 163 -17.27 -6.52 19.33
CA LYS A 163 -18.32 -5.56 18.92
C LYS A 163 -17.77 -4.36 18.15
N LYS A 164 -16.60 -3.85 18.53
CA LYS A 164 -15.95 -2.73 17.85
C LYS A 164 -15.54 -3.08 16.42
N HIS A 165 -15.12 -4.32 16.17
CA HIS A 165 -14.59 -4.77 14.89
C HIS A 165 -15.63 -5.46 14.01
N MET A 166 -16.72 -5.94 14.58
CA MET A 166 -17.87 -6.47 13.82
C MET A 166 -18.91 -5.36 13.60
N LYS A 167 -18.84 -4.70 12.45
CA LYS A 167 -19.80 -3.65 12.08
C LYS A 167 -21.14 -4.28 11.68
N ASP A 168 -22.25 -3.80 12.31
CA ASP A 168 -23.67 -4.02 11.90
C ASP A 168 -24.09 -5.46 11.57
N THR A 169 -23.84 -6.41 12.47
CA THR A 169 -24.34 -7.78 12.29
C THR A 169 -25.65 -7.96 13.04
N GLN A 170 -26.74 -8.24 12.32
CA GLN A 170 -28.02 -8.66 12.88
C GLN A 170 -27.98 -10.09 13.48
N GLY A 171 -26.82 -10.72 13.48
CA GLY A 171 -26.56 -12.04 14.04
C GLY A 171 -25.25 -12.62 13.53
N ILE A 172 -24.64 -13.47 14.33
CA ILE A 172 -23.40 -14.20 13.99
C ILE A 172 -23.80 -15.62 13.64
N ARG A 173 -23.30 -16.12 12.50
CA ARG A 173 -23.38 -17.55 12.18
C ARG A 173 -22.00 -18.16 12.41
N TYR A 174 -21.97 -19.18 13.21
CA TYR A 174 -20.77 -20.00 13.43
C TYR A 174 -20.88 -21.28 12.59
N VAL A 175 -19.84 -21.59 11.85
CA VAL A 175 -19.73 -22.84 11.08
C VAL A 175 -18.43 -23.51 11.50
N GLU A 176 -18.54 -24.71 12.05
CA GLU A 176 -17.39 -25.54 12.39
C GLU A 176 -17.20 -26.60 11.31
N ILE A 177 -15.97 -26.69 10.81
CA ILE A 177 -15.58 -27.71 9.82
C ILE A 177 -14.58 -28.61 10.49
N GLN A 178 -14.96 -29.87 10.66
CA GLN A 178 -14.09 -30.90 11.25
C GLN A 178 -13.79 -31.99 10.22
N LYS A 179 -12.56 -32.48 10.25
CA LYS A 179 -12.19 -33.67 9.47
C LYS A 179 -12.67 -34.93 10.22
N GLU A 180 -13.53 -35.72 9.59
CA GLU A 180 -13.79 -37.08 10.09
C GLU A 180 -12.53 -37.93 9.92
N GLN A 181 -12.05 -38.47 11.02
CA GLN A 181 -10.98 -39.48 10.99
C GLN A 181 -11.59 -40.82 10.57
N PRO A 182 -11.15 -41.44 9.47
CA PRO A 182 -11.54 -42.81 9.17
C PRO A 182 -11.06 -43.74 10.29
N ASN A 183 -11.92 -44.66 10.69
CA ASN A 183 -11.67 -45.62 11.81
C ASN A 183 -10.46 -46.55 11.62
N ASN A 184 -9.69 -46.39 10.56
CA ASN A 184 -8.47 -47.14 10.31
C ASN A 184 -7.26 -46.28 10.69
N LEU A 185 -6.69 -46.58 11.82
CA LEU A 185 -5.45 -46.06 12.39
C LEU A 185 -4.24 -46.41 11.50
N GLU A 186 -4.05 -45.76 10.39
CA GLU A 186 -2.71 -45.53 9.85
C GLU A 186 -2.26 -44.17 10.38
N GLU A 187 -1.11 -44.16 11.04
CA GLU A 187 -0.48 -42.96 11.63
C GLU A 187 -0.31 -41.86 10.58
N GLN A 188 -1.31 -40.99 10.46
CA GLN A 188 -1.10 -39.71 9.76
C GLN A 188 -0.12 -38.90 10.61
N SER A 189 0.98 -38.49 10.01
CA SER A 189 1.96 -37.69 10.72
C SER A 189 1.34 -36.35 11.14
N ASP A 190 1.71 -35.81 12.29
CA ASP A 190 1.31 -34.47 12.74
C ASP A 190 1.54 -33.38 11.67
N LYS A 191 2.49 -33.65 10.79
CA LYS A 191 2.81 -32.75 9.66
C LYS A 191 1.72 -32.76 8.59
N ASP A 192 1.13 -33.93 8.30
CA ASP A 192 0.07 -34.04 7.29
C ASP A 192 -1.23 -33.42 7.81
N LEU A 193 -1.49 -33.52 9.10
CA LEU A 193 -2.64 -32.89 9.75
C LEU A 193 -2.53 -31.35 9.70
N ARG A 194 -1.35 -30.81 10.04
CA ARG A 194 -1.10 -29.34 9.97
C ARG A 194 -1.17 -28.80 8.54
N ASN A 195 -0.65 -29.54 7.57
CA ASN A 195 -0.75 -29.15 6.16
C ASN A 195 -2.20 -29.12 5.71
N PHE A 196 -2.99 -30.13 6.04
CA PHE A 196 -4.42 -30.18 5.72
C PHE A 196 -5.19 -29.02 6.38
N GLN A 197 -4.94 -28.73 7.65
CA GLN A 197 -5.57 -27.62 8.37
C GLN A 197 -5.27 -26.27 7.67
N ARG A 198 -4.02 -26.09 7.27
CA ARG A 198 -3.59 -24.89 6.54
C ARG A 198 -4.27 -24.77 5.19
N GLU A 199 -4.32 -25.83 4.39
CA GLU A 199 -5.00 -25.85 3.09
C GLU A 199 -6.49 -25.58 3.25
N LEU A 200 -7.14 -26.17 4.26
CA LEU A 200 -8.55 -25.95 4.55
C LEU A 200 -8.80 -24.48 4.94
N TYR A 201 -7.96 -23.92 5.80
CA TYR A 201 -8.03 -22.53 6.22
C TYR A 201 -7.90 -21.57 5.01
N ASP A 202 -6.90 -21.78 4.17
CA ASP A 202 -6.66 -20.98 2.98
C ASP A 202 -7.83 -21.09 1.97
N CYS A 203 -8.37 -22.30 1.79
CA CYS A 203 -9.54 -22.54 0.92
C CYS A 203 -10.80 -21.82 1.46
N CYS A 204 -11.03 -21.87 2.77
CA CYS A 204 -12.15 -21.16 3.39
C CYS A 204 -12.02 -19.63 3.25
N ARG A 205 -10.83 -19.09 3.44
CA ARG A 205 -10.55 -17.64 3.22
C ARG A 205 -10.84 -17.21 1.80
N GLU A 206 -10.36 -17.99 0.83
CA GLU A 206 -10.56 -17.69 -0.60
C GLU A 206 -12.05 -17.79 -0.98
N PHE A 207 -12.75 -18.81 -0.50
CA PHE A 207 -14.18 -19.01 -0.79
C PHE A 207 -15.05 -17.93 -0.19
N LEU A 208 -14.83 -17.56 1.07
CA LEU A 208 -15.62 -16.54 1.77
C LEU A 208 -15.26 -15.11 1.37
N LYS A 209 -14.14 -14.90 0.65
CA LYS A 209 -13.61 -13.58 0.32
C LYS A 209 -13.59 -12.72 1.57
N GLU A 210 -12.76 -13.12 2.53
CA GLU A 210 -12.68 -12.54 3.86
C GLU A 210 -12.84 -11.01 3.82
N ASP A 211 -13.93 -10.54 4.34
CA ASP A 211 -14.31 -9.14 4.40
C ASP A 211 -14.79 -8.79 5.84
N ALA A 212 -15.27 -7.58 6.05
CA ALA A 212 -15.79 -7.15 7.36
C ALA A 212 -16.99 -7.99 7.88
N LYS A 213 -17.54 -8.93 7.08
CA LYS A 213 -18.70 -9.78 7.40
C LYS A 213 -18.33 -11.24 7.63
N HIS A 214 -17.18 -11.66 7.12
CA HIS A 214 -16.72 -13.05 7.18
C HIS A 214 -15.36 -13.12 7.84
N CYS A 215 -15.20 -14.00 8.78
CA CYS A 215 -13.93 -14.25 9.46
C CYS A 215 -13.67 -15.75 9.56
N VAL A 216 -12.50 -16.19 9.12
CA VAL A 216 -12.03 -17.56 9.22
C VAL A 216 -10.93 -17.62 10.28
N PHE A 217 -11.02 -18.57 11.20
CA PHE A 217 -10.00 -18.78 12.24
C PHE A 217 -9.86 -20.25 12.58
N ASP A 218 -8.66 -20.63 12.99
CA ASP A 218 -8.36 -21.98 13.45
C ASP A 218 -8.62 -22.11 14.95
N VAL A 219 -9.37 -23.11 15.36
CA VAL A 219 -9.74 -23.37 16.77
C VAL A 219 -8.83 -24.40 17.41
N SER A 220 -8.03 -25.11 16.61
CA SER A 220 -7.14 -26.18 17.05
C SER A 220 -5.77 -25.68 17.52
N ALA A 221 -5.72 -24.80 18.52
CA ALA A 221 -4.48 -24.40 19.17
C ALA A 221 -4.33 -25.00 20.56
#